data_650b4f61e05d820528e135b66c6614a7
#
_entry.id   650b4f61e05d820528e135b66c6614a7
#
_cell.length_a   1.000
_cell.length_b   1.000
_cell.length_c   1.000
_cell.angle_alpha   90.00
_cell.angle_beta   90.00
_cell.angle_gamma   90.00
#
_symmetry.space_group_name_H-M   'P 1'
#
loop_
_entity.id
_entity.type
_entity.pdbx_description
1 polymer ?
#
loop_
_entity_poly.entity_id
_entity_poly.type
_entity_poly.pdbx_seq_one_letter_code
_entity_poly.pdbx_strand_id
1 'polypeptide(L)'
;MPGKSWLAGLLFASVAWPSASAQAPDAASMAGSYCLVGVREVGSCLRLHSNGKFEYFLAYGAYDENSEGTWKLEGGEVVLDSPAYDKRPTFSFRRMQRSDSGAFDVIVESRNGRAIAGISVRVTCDGRTFNAGVTQAQGYSVECRTAPTAIALGLEMFGLAYQTIDVGGRAGADKVYVFEFDPGDLGRKRFTAKRLRPTDGNLVTTYTDTPIRELDGRPFRYERQ
;
A
#
# COMPACT_ATOMS: atom_id res chain seq x y z
N MET A 1 -81.48 38.74 -35.47
CA MET A 1 -80.52 39.42 -34.55
C MET A 1 -79.40 38.46 -34.26
N PRO A 2 -78.17 38.65 -34.72
CA PRO A 2 -77.05 37.68 -34.54
C PRO A 2 -76.25 38.01 -33.31
N GLY A 3 -76.06 36.97 -32.48
CA GLY A 3 -75.19 36.99 -31.30
C GLY A 3 -73.75 36.90 -31.71
N LYS A 4 -72.91 37.82 -31.16
CA LYS A 4 -71.42 37.82 -31.27
C LYS A 4 -70.78 36.91 -30.23
N SER A 5 -70.17 35.81 -30.68
CA SER A 5 -69.28 34.98 -29.84
C SER A 5 -67.87 35.63 -29.76
N TRP A 6 -67.41 35.90 -28.56
CA TRP A 6 -66.02 36.31 -28.27
C TRP A 6 -65.20 35.07 -27.91
N LEU A 7 -64.29 34.68 -28.75
CA LEU A 7 -63.25 33.69 -28.43
C LEU A 7 -62.09 34.40 -27.75
N ALA A 8 -61.92 34.15 -26.46
CA ALA A 8 -60.73 34.58 -25.71
C ALA A 8 -59.60 33.58 -25.92
N GLY A 9 -58.58 33.95 -26.68
CA GLY A 9 -57.38 33.17 -26.87
C GLY A 9 -56.46 33.31 -25.65
N LEU A 10 -56.23 32.18 -24.93
CA LEU A 10 -55.23 32.08 -23.86
C LEU A 10 -53.87 31.86 -24.50
N LEU A 11 -53.00 32.84 -24.46
CA LEU A 11 -51.58 32.72 -24.81
C LEU A 11 -50.84 32.08 -23.62
N PHE A 12 -50.44 30.83 -23.78
CA PHE A 12 -49.49 30.16 -22.88
C PHE A 12 -48.06 30.63 -23.20
N ALA A 13 -47.51 31.49 -22.38
CA ALA A 13 -46.09 31.81 -22.42
C ALA A 13 -45.30 30.66 -21.79
N SER A 14 -44.62 29.85 -22.60
CA SER A 14 -43.68 28.83 -22.15
C SER A 14 -42.41 29.49 -21.63
N VAL A 15 -42.22 29.51 -20.30
CA VAL A 15 -40.98 29.93 -19.67
C VAL A 15 -39.95 28.78 -19.84
N ALA A 16 -39.05 28.95 -20.79
CA ALA A 16 -37.88 28.08 -20.92
C ALA A 16 -36.90 28.37 -19.74
N TRP A 17 -36.78 27.41 -18.84
CA TRP A 17 -35.74 27.47 -17.82
C TRP A 17 -34.39 27.13 -18.47
N PRO A 18 -33.34 27.95 -18.24
CA PRO A 18 -32.00 27.60 -18.73
C PRO A 18 -31.56 26.34 -18.01
N SER A 19 -31.37 25.25 -18.74
CA SER A 19 -30.68 24.07 -18.21
C SER A 19 -29.22 24.46 -17.92
N ALA A 20 -28.85 24.58 -16.64
CA ALA A 20 -27.45 24.74 -16.25
C ALA A 20 -26.73 23.45 -16.66
N SER A 21 -26.00 23.49 -17.76
CA SER A 21 -25.06 22.43 -18.13
C SER A 21 -23.99 22.38 -17.05
N ALA A 22 -23.99 21.35 -16.20
CA ALA A 22 -22.88 21.09 -15.31
C ALA A 22 -21.63 20.92 -16.17
N GLN A 23 -20.74 21.87 -16.13
CA GLN A 23 -19.49 21.87 -16.89
C GLN A 23 -18.65 20.69 -16.39
N ALA A 24 -18.22 19.80 -17.29
CA ALA A 24 -17.32 18.71 -16.92
C ALA A 24 -16.07 19.30 -16.26
N PRO A 25 -15.58 18.69 -15.16
CA PRO A 25 -14.38 19.15 -14.50
C PRO A 25 -13.21 19.17 -15.47
N ASP A 26 -12.40 20.22 -15.44
CA ASP A 26 -11.15 20.27 -16.17
C ASP A 26 -9.98 19.77 -15.32
N ALA A 27 -8.87 19.42 -15.93
CA ALA A 27 -7.70 18.87 -15.23
C ALA A 27 -7.11 19.88 -14.24
N ALA A 28 -7.19 21.18 -14.53
CA ALA A 28 -6.65 22.23 -13.65
C ALA A 28 -7.48 22.32 -12.35
N SER A 29 -8.80 22.18 -12.46
CA SER A 29 -9.70 22.20 -11.30
C SER A 29 -9.54 20.99 -10.38
N MET A 30 -9.01 19.86 -10.91
CA MET A 30 -8.77 18.64 -10.15
C MET A 30 -7.42 18.61 -9.41
N ALA A 31 -6.48 19.48 -9.78
CA ALA A 31 -5.20 19.56 -9.05
C ALA A 31 -5.45 20.02 -7.60
N GLY A 32 -4.79 19.33 -6.64
CA GLY A 32 -4.97 19.61 -5.22
C GLY A 32 -4.58 18.42 -4.34
N SER A 33 -4.74 18.60 -3.04
CA SER A 33 -4.55 17.56 -2.03
C SER A 33 -5.91 17.03 -1.59
N TYR A 34 -6.01 15.72 -1.45
CA TYR A 34 -7.23 15.01 -1.07
C TYR A 34 -6.88 13.99 0.00
N CYS A 35 -7.56 14.02 1.15
CA CYS A 35 -7.31 13.06 2.22
C CYS A 35 -8.54 12.23 2.54
N LEU A 36 -8.30 10.96 2.90
CA LEU A 36 -9.33 9.97 3.23
C LEU A 36 -10.11 10.39 4.46
N VAL A 37 -11.43 10.24 4.40
CA VAL A 37 -12.33 10.47 5.53
C VAL A 37 -13.24 9.29 5.77
N GLY A 38 -13.72 9.14 7.01
CA GLY A 38 -14.72 8.15 7.39
C GLY A 38 -14.20 6.71 7.53
N VAL A 39 -12.90 6.48 7.44
CA VAL A 39 -12.30 5.16 7.69
C VAL A 39 -11.42 5.24 8.94
N ARG A 40 -11.78 4.47 9.97
CA ARG A 40 -11.06 4.49 11.24
C ARG A 40 -9.67 3.87 11.09
N GLU A 41 -8.71 4.41 11.82
CA GLU A 41 -7.33 3.90 11.92
C GLU A 41 -6.55 3.89 10.59
N VAL A 42 -7.10 4.50 9.54
CA VAL A 42 -6.45 4.64 8.23
C VAL A 42 -6.16 6.11 7.96
N GLY A 43 -4.90 6.43 7.81
CA GLY A 43 -4.44 7.71 7.24
C GLY A 43 -4.10 7.52 5.76
N SER A 44 -4.68 8.31 4.88
CA SER A 44 -4.32 8.26 3.46
C SER A 44 -4.56 9.61 2.81
N CYS A 45 -3.62 10.03 1.95
CA CYS A 45 -3.81 11.21 1.11
C CYS A 45 -3.30 10.96 -0.31
N LEU A 46 -3.96 11.63 -1.24
CA LEU A 46 -3.61 11.70 -2.65
C LEU A 46 -3.37 13.16 -3.02
N ARG A 47 -2.24 13.46 -3.61
CA ARG A 47 -1.92 14.77 -4.14
C ARG A 47 -1.84 14.72 -5.67
N LEU A 48 -2.66 15.52 -6.32
CA LEU A 48 -2.68 15.70 -7.77
C LEU A 48 -1.99 17.02 -8.11
N HIS A 49 -0.83 16.94 -8.75
CA HIS A 49 -0.10 18.13 -9.17
C HIS A 49 -0.62 18.63 -10.53
N SER A 50 -0.58 19.95 -10.73
CA SER A 50 -1.02 20.58 -12.00
C SER A 50 -0.20 20.16 -13.22
N ASN A 51 1.00 19.60 -13.01
CA ASN A 51 1.87 19.06 -14.07
C ASN A 51 1.53 17.60 -14.46
N GLY A 52 0.40 17.06 -14.00
CA GLY A 52 -0.01 15.68 -14.32
C GLY A 52 0.72 14.60 -13.52
N LYS A 53 1.44 14.95 -12.45
CA LYS A 53 2.03 13.98 -11.51
C LYS A 53 1.14 13.79 -10.29
N PHE A 54 1.22 12.61 -9.66
CA PHE A 54 0.56 12.38 -8.38
C PHE A 54 1.52 11.78 -7.36
N GLU A 55 1.18 11.96 -6.10
CA GLU A 55 1.75 11.31 -4.93
C GLU A 55 0.62 10.72 -4.09
N TYR A 56 0.82 9.55 -3.56
CA TYR A 56 -0.14 8.84 -2.72
C TYR A 56 0.56 8.19 -1.55
N PHE A 57 -0.10 8.19 -0.40
CA PHE A 57 0.28 7.34 0.72
C PHE A 57 -0.95 6.79 1.44
N LEU A 58 -0.78 5.66 2.13
CA LEU A 58 -1.71 5.11 3.10
C LEU A 58 -0.90 4.52 4.26
N ALA A 59 -1.40 4.74 5.47
CA ALA A 59 -0.90 4.16 6.70
C ALA A 59 -2.05 3.48 7.48
N TYR A 60 -1.83 2.26 7.94
CA TYR A 60 -2.76 1.49 8.75
C TYR A 60 -1.99 0.66 9.79
N GLY A 61 -1.96 1.11 11.03
CA GLY A 61 -1.12 0.50 12.06
C GLY A 61 0.36 0.56 11.68
N ALA A 62 0.97 -0.61 11.53
CA ALA A 62 2.38 -0.72 11.09
C ALA A 62 2.51 -1.00 9.58
N TYR A 63 1.42 -1.00 8.83
CA TYR A 63 1.43 -1.12 7.39
C TYR A 63 1.41 0.25 6.74
N ASP A 64 2.41 0.51 5.92
CA ASP A 64 2.50 1.73 5.10
C ASP A 64 2.63 1.36 3.63
N GLU A 65 1.91 2.09 2.77
CA GLU A 65 2.12 2.02 1.33
C GLU A 65 2.18 3.42 0.72
N ASN A 66 2.89 3.53 -0.38
CA ASN A 66 2.98 4.78 -1.13
C ASN A 66 3.03 4.51 -2.63
N SER A 67 2.70 5.52 -3.41
CA SER A 67 2.78 5.48 -4.87
C SER A 67 3.03 6.87 -5.42
N GLU A 68 3.62 6.90 -6.59
CA GLU A 68 3.80 8.11 -7.39
C GLU A 68 3.63 7.76 -8.87
N GLY A 69 3.33 8.73 -9.69
CA GLY A 69 3.16 8.49 -11.13
C GLY A 69 2.54 9.65 -11.86
N THR A 70 1.72 9.32 -12.84
CA THR A 70 1.00 10.30 -13.64
C THR A 70 -0.49 10.17 -13.44
N TRP A 71 -1.19 11.30 -13.53
CA TRP A 71 -2.63 11.32 -13.57
C TRP A 71 -3.14 12.13 -14.76
N LYS A 72 -4.34 11.78 -15.21
CA LYS A 72 -5.08 12.51 -16.25
C LYS A 72 -6.57 12.48 -15.93
N LEU A 73 -7.32 13.38 -16.55
CA LEU A 73 -8.76 13.33 -16.57
C LEU A 73 -9.21 12.60 -17.85
N GLU A 74 -9.97 11.53 -17.70
CA GLU A 74 -10.46 10.72 -18.81
C GLU A 74 -11.89 10.27 -18.55
N GLY A 75 -12.81 10.65 -19.44
CA GLY A 75 -14.23 10.34 -19.27
C GLY A 75 -14.87 10.96 -18.02
N GLY A 76 -14.33 12.08 -17.53
CA GLY A 76 -14.80 12.73 -16.30
C GLY A 76 -14.25 12.12 -15.01
N GLU A 77 -13.39 11.13 -15.09
CA GLU A 77 -12.73 10.49 -13.95
C GLU A 77 -11.23 10.81 -13.90
N VAL A 78 -10.68 10.89 -12.70
CA VAL A 78 -9.22 10.94 -12.49
C VAL A 78 -8.68 9.54 -12.66
N VAL A 79 -7.70 9.37 -13.55
CA VAL A 79 -7.04 8.09 -13.81
C VAL A 79 -5.59 8.19 -13.39
N LEU A 80 -5.16 7.28 -12.51
CA LEU A 80 -3.78 7.21 -12.01
C LEU A 80 -3.04 6.04 -12.65
N ASP A 81 -1.81 6.30 -13.08
CA ASP A 81 -0.86 5.29 -13.55
C ASP A 81 0.49 5.49 -12.86
N SER A 82 0.99 4.45 -12.19
CA SER A 82 2.32 4.42 -11.59
C SER A 82 3.30 3.59 -12.42
N PRO A 83 4.61 3.81 -12.25
CA PRO A 83 5.62 2.93 -12.82
C PRO A 83 5.44 1.47 -12.37
N ALA A 84 6.04 0.56 -13.09
CA ALA A 84 6.17 -0.80 -12.60
C ALA A 84 7.08 -0.82 -11.36
N TYR A 85 6.63 -1.50 -10.32
CA TYR A 85 7.39 -1.77 -9.10
C TYR A 85 7.75 -3.26 -9.13
N ASP A 86 8.86 -3.60 -9.78
CA ASP A 86 9.22 -5.00 -10.08
C ASP A 86 10.35 -5.52 -9.20
N LYS A 87 10.94 -4.65 -8.37
CA LYS A 87 12.05 -5.02 -7.49
C LYS A 87 11.52 -5.74 -6.26
N ARG A 88 11.61 -7.07 -6.27
CA ARG A 88 11.15 -7.89 -5.15
C ARG A 88 12.03 -7.68 -3.92
N PRO A 89 11.43 -7.65 -2.71
CA PRO A 89 12.18 -7.70 -1.46
C PRO A 89 12.97 -9.00 -1.37
N THR A 90 14.19 -8.93 -0.83
CA THR A 90 15.04 -10.12 -0.68
C THR A 90 15.76 -10.12 0.65
N PHE A 91 16.00 -11.34 1.17
CA PHE A 91 16.89 -11.58 2.28
C PHE A 91 18.14 -12.29 1.76
N SER A 92 19.30 -11.89 2.24
CA SER A 92 20.56 -12.56 1.93
C SER A 92 21.36 -12.81 3.19
N PHE A 93 22.07 -13.96 3.24
CA PHE A 93 22.99 -14.21 4.33
C PHE A 93 24.19 -13.25 4.22
N ARG A 94 24.54 -12.58 5.33
CA ARG A 94 25.62 -11.62 5.37
C ARG A 94 26.86 -12.15 6.07
N ARG A 95 26.73 -12.63 7.31
CA ARG A 95 27.82 -13.13 8.13
C ARG A 95 27.35 -13.94 9.33
N MET A 96 28.29 -14.64 9.96
CA MET A 96 28.16 -15.15 11.31
C MET A 96 28.84 -14.21 12.30
N GLN A 97 28.34 -14.19 13.53
CA GLN A 97 28.97 -13.48 14.65
C GLN A 97 29.02 -14.38 15.88
N ARG A 98 29.99 -14.11 16.74
CA ARG A 98 30.09 -14.78 18.02
C ARG A 98 28.95 -14.35 18.93
N SER A 99 28.41 -15.31 19.69
CA SER A 99 27.46 -15.06 20.76
C SER A 99 27.99 -15.63 22.05
N ASP A 100 27.84 -14.88 23.12
CA ASP A 100 28.11 -15.36 24.48
C ASP A 100 26.87 -16.07 25.07
N SER A 101 25.71 -15.99 24.41
CA SER A 101 24.53 -16.77 24.72
C SER A 101 24.72 -18.23 24.28
N GLY A 102 24.21 -19.21 25.01
CA GLY A 102 24.23 -20.60 24.60
C GLY A 102 23.34 -20.89 23.37
N ALA A 103 22.49 -19.97 22.97
CA ALA A 103 21.50 -20.09 21.91
C ALA A 103 22.02 -19.66 20.53
N PHE A 104 21.30 -20.07 19.48
CA PHE A 104 21.49 -19.51 18.14
C PHE A 104 20.62 -18.28 17.97
N ASP A 105 21.19 -17.19 17.49
CA ASP A 105 20.50 -15.93 17.30
C ASP A 105 20.34 -15.62 15.81
N VAL A 106 19.21 -15.03 15.44
CA VAL A 106 18.92 -14.53 14.09
C VAL A 106 18.77 -13.03 14.15
N ILE A 107 19.59 -12.29 13.42
CA ILE A 107 19.51 -10.85 13.26
C ILE A 107 19.26 -10.53 11.80
N VAL A 108 18.32 -9.63 11.53
CA VAL A 108 18.10 -9.06 10.20
C VAL A 108 18.49 -7.59 10.25
N GLU A 109 19.34 -7.18 9.33
CA GLU A 109 19.83 -5.81 9.22
C GLU A 109 19.44 -5.20 7.85
N SER A 110 19.29 -3.89 7.83
CA SER A 110 19.30 -3.12 6.59
C SER A 110 20.73 -3.03 6.02
N ARG A 111 20.87 -2.58 4.78
CA ARG A 111 22.18 -2.41 4.13
C ARG A 111 23.19 -1.59 4.95
N ASN A 112 22.71 -0.60 5.71
CA ASN A 112 23.55 0.22 6.58
C ASN A 112 23.82 -0.38 7.97
N GLY A 113 23.45 -1.65 8.20
CA GLY A 113 23.72 -2.38 9.44
C GLY A 113 22.73 -2.11 10.58
N ARG A 114 21.64 -1.38 10.33
CA ARG A 114 20.60 -1.16 11.34
C ARG A 114 19.71 -2.40 11.45
N ALA A 115 19.56 -2.93 12.66
CA ALA A 115 18.68 -4.07 12.91
C ALA A 115 17.21 -3.75 12.60
N ILE A 116 16.50 -4.73 12.03
CA ILE A 116 15.11 -4.67 11.62
C ILE A 116 14.31 -5.63 12.48
N ALA A 117 13.33 -5.09 13.20
CA ALA A 117 12.32 -5.87 13.93
C ALA A 117 11.14 -6.22 13.00
N GLY A 118 10.33 -7.20 13.43
CA GLY A 118 9.09 -7.54 12.73
C GLY A 118 9.27 -8.59 11.61
N ILE A 119 10.46 -9.12 11.41
CA ILE A 119 10.70 -10.18 10.41
C ILE A 119 10.32 -11.53 11.01
N SER A 120 9.41 -12.25 10.35
CA SER A 120 9.00 -13.59 10.74
C SER A 120 10.12 -14.59 10.42
N VAL A 121 10.43 -15.45 11.38
CA VAL A 121 11.55 -16.41 11.33
C VAL A 121 11.02 -17.82 11.42
N ARG A 122 11.39 -18.66 10.44
CA ARG A 122 11.30 -20.13 10.52
C ARG A 122 12.69 -20.72 10.53
N VAL A 123 12.86 -21.76 11.32
CA VAL A 123 14.17 -22.41 11.46
C VAL A 123 14.04 -23.90 11.19
N THR A 124 15.01 -24.46 10.49
CA THR A 124 15.18 -25.90 10.31
C THR A 124 16.39 -26.34 11.10
N CYS A 125 16.17 -27.08 12.17
CA CYS A 125 17.21 -27.73 12.98
C CYS A 125 16.64 -28.99 13.62
N ASP A 126 17.50 -29.87 14.13
CA ASP A 126 17.12 -31.11 14.81
C ASP A 126 16.16 -31.99 13.97
N GLY A 127 16.30 -31.95 12.62
CA GLY A 127 15.47 -32.70 11.69
C GLY A 127 14.05 -32.16 11.46
N ARG A 128 13.72 -30.96 11.94
CA ARG A 128 12.39 -30.35 11.81
C ARG A 128 12.45 -28.87 11.46
N THR A 129 11.39 -28.40 10.81
CA THR A 129 11.15 -26.97 10.56
C THR A 129 10.02 -26.47 11.43
N PHE A 130 10.19 -25.33 12.07
CA PHE A 130 9.17 -24.71 12.91
C PHE A 130 9.20 -23.19 12.83
N ASN A 131 8.07 -22.55 13.18
CA ASN A 131 8.01 -21.11 13.34
C ASN A 131 8.74 -20.75 14.64
N ALA A 132 9.84 -20.03 14.54
CA ALA A 132 10.60 -19.60 15.70
C ALA A 132 9.93 -18.38 16.35
N GLY A 133 9.63 -17.34 15.58
CA GLY A 133 9.01 -16.11 16.07
C GLY A 133 9.22 -14.95 15.13
N VAL A 134 9.32 -13.76 15.72
CA VAL A 134 9.49 -12.49 15.00
C VAL A 134 10.69 -11.75 15.57
N THR A 135 11.56 -11.22 14.72
CA THR A 135 12.77 -10.47 15.15
C THR A 135 12.38 -9.24 15.97
N GLN A 136 13.18 -8.96 16.99
CA GLN A 136 13.18 -7.74 17.78
C GLN A 136 14.38 -6.87 17.39
N ALA A 137 14.54 -5.70 18.00
CA ALA A 137 15.68 -4.83 17.75
C ALA A 137 17.04 -5.48 18.03
N GLN A 138 17.10 -6.44 18.98
CA GLN A 138 18.27 -7.25 19.32
C GLN A 138 18.36 -8.58 18.56
N GLY A 139 17.40 -8.86 17.65
CA GLY A 139 17.30 -10.13 16.95
C GLY A 139 16.28 -11.09 17.56
N TYR A 140 16.43 -12.37 17.29
CA TYR A 140 15.58 -13.45 17.80
C TYR A 140 16.43 -14.66 18.18
N SER A 141 16.31 -15.15 19.41
CA SER A 141 17.02 -16.34 19.90
C SER A 141 16.23 -17.61 19.59
N VAL A 142 16.93 -18.59 19.03
CA VAL A 142 16.35 -19.85 18.55
C VAL A 142 16.83 -21.01 19.40
N GLU A 143 15.89 -21.82 19.89
CA GLU A 143 16.19 -23.01 20.65
C GLU A 143 16.40 -24.21 19.73
N CYS A 144 17.63 -24.51 19.38
CA CYS A 144 18.07 -25.70 18.66
C CYS A 144 19.17 -26.42 19.43
N ARG A 145 19.16 -27.76 19.40
CA ARG A 145 20.27 -28.58 19.97
C ARG A 145 21.45 -28.61 19.04
N THR A 146 21.18 -28.64 17.74
CA THR A 146 22.19 -28.60 16.68
C THR A 146 22.11 -27.29 15.90
N ALA A 147 23.17 -26.93 15.20
CA ALA A 147 23.19 -25.75 14.37
C ALA A 147 22.06 -25.81 13.33
N PRO A 148 21.36 -24.68 13.09
CA PRO A 148 20.40 -24.58 12.00
C PRO A 148 20.97 -24.98 10.64
N THR A 149 20.20 -25.74 9.85
CA THR A 149 20.54 -26.07 8.46
C THR A 149 19.94 -25.11 7.48
N ALA A 150 18.76 -24.53 7.80
CA ALA A 150 18.13 -23.50 7.00
C ALA A 150 17.37 -22.50 7.90
N ILE A 151 17.35 -21.25 7.47
CA ILE A 151 16.56 -20.17 8.09
C ILE A 151 15.70 -19.56 6.99
N ALA A 152 14.40 -19.47 7.23
CA ALA A 152 13.47 -18.84 6.33
C ALA A 152 12.95 -17.54 6.97
N LEU A 153 13.00 -16.47 6.21
CA LEU A 153 12.63 -15.11 6.63
C LEU A 153 11.47 -14.62 5.78
N GLY A 154 10.48 -14.00 6.42
CA GLY A 154 9.29 -13.47 5.78
C GLY A 154 8.80 -12.19 6.47
N LEU A 155 7.88 -11.50 5.82
CA LEU A 155 7.25 -10.30 6.36
C LEU A 155 5.74 -10.37 6.08
N GLU A 156 5.03 -11.08 6.96
CA GLU A 156 3.62 -11.46 6.75
C GLU A 156 2.71 -10.23 6.60
N MET A 157 2.98 -9.16 7.34
CA MET A 157 2.23 -7.91 7.29
C MET A 157 2.16 -7.31 5.86
N PHE A 158 3.23 -7.49 5.08
CA PHE A 158 3.31 -7.03 3.69
C PHE A 158 3.04 -8.15 2.69
N GLY A 159 2.55 -9.31 3.14
CA GLY A 159 2.30 -10.46 2.28
C GLY A 159 3.58 -11.08 1.68
N LEU A 160 4.77 -10.74 2.21
CA LEU A 160 6.03 -11.29 1.73
C LEU A 160 6.19 -12.73 2.24
N ALA A 161 6.14 -13.67 1.30
CA ALA A 161 6.34 -15.08 1.57
C ALA A 161 7.74 -15.36 2.11
N TYR A 162 7.86 -16.47 2.86
CA TYR A 162 9.14 -16.90 3.40
C TYR A 162 10.15 -17.24 2.31
N GLN A 163 11.34 -16.64 2.42
CA GLN A 163 12.52 -16.96 1.61
C GLN A 163 13.45 -17.83 2.45
N THR A 164 13.64 -19.07 2.03
CA THR A 164 14.51 -20.03 2.73
C THR A 164 15.95 -19.86 2.28
N ILE A 165 16.85 -19.74 3.23
CA ILE A 165 18.29 -19.59 3.03
C ILE A 165 18.98 -20.77 3.70
N ASP A 166 19.75 -21.53 2.92
CA ASP A 166 20.59 -22.60 3.43
C ASP A 166 21.76 -22.01 4.23
N VAL A 167 21.85 -22.41 5.46
CA VAL A 167 22.93 -22.03 6.38
C VAL A 167 23.73 -23.25 6.88
N GLY A 168 23.46 -24.43 6.33
CA GLY A 168 24.15 -25.66 6.64
C GLY A 168 25.66 -25.56 6.45
N GLY A 169 26.42 -26.24 7.30
CA GLY A 169 27.89 -26.22 7.26
C GLY A 169 28.55 -24.95 7.80
N ARG A 170 27.78 -23.98 8.27
CA ARG A 170 28.28 -22.75 8.92
C ARG A 170 28.30 -22.83 10.43
N ALA A 171 28.44 -24.06 10.95
CA ALA A 171 28.54 -24.30 12.37
C ALA A 171 29.96 -24.06 12.87
N GLY A 172 30.08 -23.36 13.98
CA GLY A 172 31.34 -23.08 14.70
C GLY A 172 31.03 -22.51 16.07
N ALA A 173 31.99 -21.76 16.62
CA ALA A 173 31.79 -20.98 17.84
C ALA A 173 30.82 -19.80 17.64
N ASP A 174 30.60 -19.42 16.39
CA ASP A 174 29.72 -18.34 16.02
C ASP A 174 28.27 -18.85 15.93
N LYS A 175 27.38 -18.22 16.69
CA LYS A 175 25.98 -18.65 16.81
C LYS A 175 24.98 -17.60 16.34
N VAL A 176 25.42 -16.39 15.95
CA VAL A 176 24.55 -15.33 15.44
C VAL A 176 24.56 -15.35 13.92
N TYR A 177 23.41 -15.65 13.33
CA TYR A 177 23.19 -15.60 11.88
C TYR A 177 22.68 -14.21 11.52
N VAL A 178 23.46 -13.45 10.78
CA VAL A 178 23.11 -12.09 10.34
C VAL A 178 22.74 -12.09 8.87
N PHE A 179 21.55 -11.59 8.60
CA PHE A 179 20.99 -11.45 7.25
C PHE A 179 20.83 -9.98 6.90
N GLU A 180 20.99 -9.65 5.63
CA GLU A 180 20.66 -8.35 5.08
C GLU A 180 19.28 -8.42 4.41
N PHE A 181 18.43 -7.42 4.67
CA PHE A 181 17.17 -7.22 4.01
C PHE A 181 17.28 -6.07 3.00
N ASP A 182 17.04 -6.36 1.72
CA ASP A 182 16.79 -5.36 0.69
C ASP A 182 15.28 -5.25 0.51
N PRO A 183 14.66 -4.13 0.85
CA PRO A 183 13.21 -3.96 0.75
C PRO A 183 12.71 -3.92 -0.69
N GLY A 184 13.59 -3.68 -1.67
CA GLY A 184 13.14 -3.50 -3.03
C GLY A 184 12.05 -2.45 -3.15
N ASP A 185 10.92 -2.85 -3.73
CA ASP A 185 9.71 -2.00 -3.85
C ASP A 185 8.64 -2.33 -2.80
N LEU A 186 9.03 -2.88 -1.65
CA LEU A 186 8.10 -3.15 -0.55
C LEU A 186 7.38 -1.87 -0.13
N GLY A 187 6.06 -1.97 0.07
CA GLY A 187 5.23 -0.81 0.40
C GLY A 187 4.95 0.14 -0.78
N ARG A 188 5.40 -0.22 -1.99
CA ARG A 188 5.01 0.53 -3.20
C ARG A 188 3.72 -0.02 -3.76
N LYS A 189 2.69 0.83 -3.83
CA LYS A 189 1.39 0.50 -4.43
C LYS A 189 1.41 0.79 -5.92
N ARG A 190 1.17 -0.24 -6.75
CA ARG A 190 1.02 -0.05 -8.19
C ARG A 190 -0.41 0.36 -8.50
N PHE A 191 -0.56 1.47 -9.21
CA PHE A 191 -1.79 1.86 -9.86
C PHE A 191 -1.68 1.64 -11.37
N THR A 192 -2.63 0.89 -11.92
CA THR A 192 -2.74 0.66 -13.36
C THR A 192 -4.13 1.10 -13.78
N ALA A 193 -4.21 2.24 -14.47
CA ALA A 193 -5.47 2.87 -14.87
C ALA A 193 -6.48 2.97 -13.71
N LYS A 194 -6.00 3.26 -12.49
CA LYS A 194 -6.85 3.36 -11.29
C LYS A 194 -7.75 4.58 -11.41
N ARG A 195 -9.06 4.33 -11.37
CA ARG A 195 -10.08 5.37 -11.54
C ARG A 195 -10.60 5.89 -10.21
N LEU A 196 -10.69 7.22 -10.11
CA LEU A 196 -11.34 7.92 -9.01
C LEU A 196 -12.41 8.83 -9.61
N ARG A 197 -13.63 8.69 -9.12
CA ARG A 197 -14.76 9.48 -9.60
C ARG A 197 -14.87 10.78 -8.82
N PRO A 198 -14.85 11.95 -9.48
CA PRO A 198 -15.18 13.21 -8.86
C PRO A 198 -16.64 13.23 -8.38
N THR A 199 -16.86 13.68 -7.15
CA THR A 199 -18.18 13.81 -6.55
C THR A 199 -18.17 15.02 -5.61
N ASP A 200 -18.86 16.09 -5.95
CA ASP A 200 -18.96 17.31 -5.13
C ASP A 200 -17.61 17.88 -4.70
N GLY A 201 -16.64 17.95 -5.62
CA GLY A 201 -15.29 18.44 -5.37
C GLY A 201 -14.34 17.44 -4.67
N ASN A 202 -14.84 16.26 -4.33
CA ASN A 202 -14.10 15.17 -3.70
C ASN A 202 -13.81 14.05 -4.70
N LEU A 203 -13.02 13.05 -4.30
CA LEU A 203 -12.70 11.87 -5.10
C LEU A 203 -13.18 10.60 -4.42
N VAL A 204 -13.85 9.71 -5.15
CA VAL A 204 -14.34 8.43 -4.62
C VAL A 204 -13.76 7.29 -5.45
N THR A 205 -13.29 6.25 -4.77
CA THR A 205 -12.80 5.02 -5.41
C THR A 205 -13.08 3.83 -4.51
N THR A 206 -12.90 2.61 -5.04
CA THR A 206 -12.88 1.39 -4.23
C THR A 206 -11.42 1.02 -3.98
N TYR A 207 -11.05 0.78 -2.72
CA TYR A 207 -9.72 0.32 -2.37
C TYR A 207 -9.60 -1.18 -2.66
N THR A 208 -8.58 -1.58 -3.40
CA THR A 208 -8.37 -2.96 -3.86
C THR A 208 -6.88 -3.32 -3.85
N ASP A 209 -6.60 -4.60 -4.02
CA ASP A 209 -5.23 -5.14 -4.12
C ASP A 209 -4.38 -4.81 -2.89
N THR A 210 -4.93 -5.07 -1.72
CA THR A 210 -4.29 -4.83 -0.43
C THR A 210 -4.08 -6.15 0.33
N PRO A 211 -2.97 -6.30 1.08
CA PRO A 211 -2.82 -7.42 2.00
C PRO A 211 -3.74 -7.30 3.24
N ILE A 212 -4.36 -6.12 3.45
CA ILE A 212 -5.24 -5.84 4.58
C ILE A 212 -6.68 -6.16 4.19
N ARG A 213 -7.16 -7.34 4.57
CA ARG A 213 -8.51 -7.83 4.19
C ARG A 213 -9.64 -6.89 4.59
N GLU A 214 -9.49 -6.21 5.73
CA GLU A 214 -10.49 -5.29 6.26
C GLU A 214 -10.70 -4.04 5.38
N LEU A 215 -9.71 -3.71 4.53
CA LEU A 215 -9.76 -2.57 3.64
C LEU A 215 -10.16 -2.95 2.22
N ASP A 216 -9.99 -4.21 1.83
CA ASP A 216 -10.26 -4.66 0.46
C ASP A 216 -11.75 -4.52 0.10
N GLY A 217 -12.02 -3.96 -1.05
CA GLY A 217 -13.38 -3.70 -1.53
C GLY A 217 -14.10 -2.51 -0.85
N ARG A 218 -13.48 -1.83 0.11
CA ARG A 218 -14.11 -0.67 0.77
C ARG A 218 -14.14 0.56 -0.13
N PRO A 219 -15.25 1.34 -0.11
CA PRO A 219 -15.28 2.65 -0.74
C PRO A 219 -14.42 3.63 0.06
N PHE A 220 -13.49 4.29 -0.63
CA PHE A 220 -12.67 5.37 -0.09
C PHE A 220 -13.15 6.69 -0.66
N ARG A 221 -13.44 7.64 0.23
CA ARG A 221 -13.78 9.02 -0.10
C ARG A 221 -12.64 9.93 0.35
N TYR A 222 -12.04 10.59 -0.60
CA TYR A 222 -10.97 11.55 -0.40
C TYR A 222 -11.54 12.96 -0.50
N GLU A 223 -11.54 13.70 0.60
CA GLU A 223 -12.01 15.08 0.64
C GLU A 223 -10.86 16.04 0.33
N ARG A 224 -11.19 17.06 -0.46
CA ARG A 224 -10.24 18.11 -0.83
C ARG A 224 -9.85 18.92 0.40
N GLN A 225 -8.53 19.20 0.54
CA GLN A 225 -7.96 19.98 1.64
C GLN A 225 -7.77 21.44 1.25
#